data_c0e72aa61ace5c6d163a2737384e2660
#
_entry.id   c0e72aa61ace5c6d163a2737384e2660
#
_cell.length_a   1.000
_cell.length_b   1.000
_cell.length_c   1.000
_cell.angle_alpha   90.00
_cell.angle_beta   90.00
_cell.angle_gamma   90.00
#
_symmetry.space_group_name_H-M   'P 1'
#
loop_
_entity.id
_entity.type
_entity.pdbx_description
1 polymer ?
#
loop_
_entity_poly.entity_id
_entity_poly.type
_entity_poly.pdbx_seq_one_letter_code
_entity_poly.pdbx_strand_id
1 'polypeptide(L)'
;LTNSLITGGLGFIGSNLARRLVNEGHKVTLIDSLIPQYGGNLVNIFDIRDRVTVNISDVRDPFATRELLKGIDLVFNLAGQTSHADSMTDPFTDLDINAKAQLSLLEAVRQVAPEAVVVFASTRQIYGRPQYLPVDEAHPIRPVDVNGVNKVAGEQFHLLYH
;
A
#
# COMPACT_ATOMS: atom_id res chain seq x y z
N LEU A 1 22.27 -4.28 -1.85
CA LEU A 1 21.45 -3.66 -0.79
C LEU A 1 20.57 -2.60 -1.43
N THR A 2 19.26 -2.66 -1.24
CA THR A 2 18.30 -1.71 -1.81
C THR A 2 17.74 -0.79 -0.71
N ASN A 3 17.34 0.42 -1.11
CA ASN A 3 16.56 1.32 -0.29
C ASN A 3 15.08 1.03 -0.56
N SER A 4 14.35 0.59 0.43
CA SER A 4 12.95 0.18 0.29
C SER A 4 12.02 1.12 1.05
N LEU A 5 10.90 1.49 0.43
CA LEU A 5 9.79 2.21 1.07
C LEU A 5 8.60 1.27 1.20
N ILE A 6 8.01 1.20 2.40
CA ILE A 6 6.79 0.42 2.65
C ILE A 6 5.70 1.39 3.11
N THR A 7 4.65 1.56 2.31
CA THR A 7 3.44 2.26 2.76
C THR A 7 2.56 1.30 3.56
N GLY A 8 1.86 1.80 4.60
CA GLY A 8 1.20 0.91 5.57
C GLY A 8 2.20 0.08 6.38
N GLY A 9 3.40 0.62 6.60
CA GLY A 9 4.55 -0.09 7.17
C GLY A 9 4.36 -0.53 8.62
N LEU A 10 3.45 0.07 9.36
CA LEU A 10 3.14 -0.27 10.75
C LEU A 10 1.95 -1.21 10.89
N GLY A 11 1.32 -1.60 9.76
CA GLY A 11 0.28 -2.63 9.72
C GLY A 11 0.84 -4.06 9.81
N PHE A 12 -0.05 -5.05 9.78
CA PHE A 12 0.32 -6.46 9.90
C PHE A 12 1.28 -6.93 8.81
N ILE A 13 0.94 -6.70 7.54
CA ILE A 13 1.79 -7.13 6.41
C ILE A 13 3.08 -6.30 6.37
N GLY A 14 2.95 -4.96 6.44
CA GLY A 14 4.08 -4.05 6.31
C GLY A 14 5.17 -4.28 7.36
N SER A 15 4.80 -4.47 8.63
CA SER A 15 5.75 -4.71 9.72
C SER A 15 6.50 -6.05 9.58
N ASN A 16 5.81 -7.11 9.13
CA ASN A 16 6.44 -8.39 8.88
C ASN A 16 7.39 -8.35 7.68
N LEU A 17 7.00 -7.65 6.61
CA LEU A 17 7.87 -7.43 5.46
C LEU A 17 9.09 -6.58 5.83
N ALA A 18 8.90 -5.51 6.61
CA ALA A 18 9.99 -4.67 7.11
C ALA A 18 11.03 -5.51 7.87
N ARG A 19 10.57 -6.37 8.76
CA ARG A 19 11.42 -7.29 9.54
C ARG A 19 12.24 -8.20 8.63
N ARG A 20 11.62 -8.76 7.59
CA ARG A 20 12.30 -9.61 6.62
C ARG A 20 13.38 -8.84 5.88
N LEU A 21 13.06 -7.69 5.30
CA LEU A 21 13.98 -6.87 4.52
C LEU A 21 15.18 -6.38 5.34
N VAL A 22 14.93 -5.90 6.57
CA VAL A 22 16.00 -5.49 7.49
C VAL A 22 16.94 -6.65 7.84
N ASN A 23 16.41 -7.86 8.04
CA ASN A 23 17.23 -9.04 8.31
C ASN A 23 18.05 -9.48 7.10
N GLU A 24 17.62 -9.18 5.89
CA GLU A 24 18.36 -9.35 4.65
C GLU A 24 19.35 -8.21 4.36
N GLY A 25 19.40 -7.18 5.21
CA GLY A 25 20.36 -6.08 5.15
C GLY A 25 19.88 -4.87 4.34
N HIS A 26 18.64 -4.84 3.87
CA HIS A 26 18.09 -3.69 3.17
C HIS A 26 17.88 -2.49 4.10
N LYS A 27 17.97 -1.27 3.54
CA LYS A 27 17.53 -0.05 4.22
C LYS A 27 16.04 0.11 4.03
N VAL A 28 15.30 0.23 5.14
CA VAL A 28 13.84 0.23 5.12
C VAL A 28 13.29 1.51 5.72
N THR A 29 12.48 2.21 4.93
CA THR A 29 11.67 3.35 5.37
C THR A 29 10.20 2.93 5.39
N LEU A 30 9.52 3.25 6.48
CA LEU A 30 8.09 2.98 6.70
C LEU A 30 7.32 4.29 6.69
N ILE A 31 6.21 4.33 5.98
CA ILE A 31 5.21 5.41 6.09
C ILE A 31 3.88 4.82 6.53
N ASP A 32 3.28 5.43 7.54
CA ASP A 32 1.98 5.04 8.09
C ASP A 32 1.31 6.22 8.77
N SER A 33 0.01 6.35 8.62
CA SER A 33 -0.77 7.44 9.22
C SER A 33 -1.23 7.16 10.64
N LEU A 34 -1.03 5.91 11.13
CA LEU A 34 -1.49 5.46 12.45
C LEU A 34 -2.98 5.70 12.70
N ILE A 35 -3.81 5.62 11.65
CA ILE A 35 -5.26 5.68 11.82
C ILE A 35 -5.69 4.44 12.59
N PRO A 36 -6.30 4.59 13.80
CA PRO A 36 -6.54 3.45 14.70
C PRO A 36 -7.39 2.34 14.07
N GLN A 37 -8.32 2.70 13.20
CA GLN A 37 -9.24 1.77 12.52
C GLN A 37 -8.54 0.87 11.50
N TYR A 38 -7.34 1.23 11.03
CA TYR A 38 -6.65 0.52 9.93
C TYR A 38 -5.45 -0.33 10.38
N GLY A 39 -5.27 -0.47 11.70
CA GLY A 39 -4.37 -1.47 12.29
C GLY A 39 -2.90 -1.10 12.35
N GLY A 40 -2.51 0.12 11.97
CA GLY A 40 -1.15 0.61 12.15
C GLY A 40 -0.81 0.80 13.64
N ASN A 41 0.33 0.21 14.10
CA ASN A 41 0.78 0.32 15.48
C ASN A 41 2.30 0.21 15.58
N LEU A 42 2.92 1.11 16.33
CA LEU A 42 4.39 1.09 16.57
C LEU A 42 4.85 -0.19 17.29
N VAL A 43 4.00 -0.84 18.06
CA VAL A 43 4.30 -2.13 18.72
C VAL A 43 4.61 -3.21 17.68
N ASN A 44 4.05 -3.14 16.49
CA ASN A 44 4.29 -4.12 15.42
C ASN A 44 5.76 -4.18 14.94
N ILE A 45 6.56 -3.16 15.25
CA ILE A 45 7.98 -3.08 14.86
C ILE A 45 8.93 -2.91 16.05
N PHE A 46 8.49 -3.22 17.29
CA PHE A 46 9.28 -2.95 18.49
C PHE A 46 10.69 -3.58 18.45
N ASP A 47 10.81 -4.76 17.85
CA ASP A 47 12.03 -5.56 17.72
C ASP A 47 13.00 -5.06 16.63
N ILE A 48 12.52 -4.22 15.72
CA ILE A 48 13.32 -3.65 14.62
C ILE A 48 13.31 -2.13 14.60
N ARG A 49 12.77 -1.48 15.63
CA ARG A 49 12.53 -0.03 15.67
C ARG A 49 13.78 0.80 15.37
N ASP A 50 14.93 0.38 15.86
CA ASP A 50 16.22 1.07 15.69
C ASP A 50 16.90 0.76 14.34
N ARG A 51 16.33 -0.14 13.55
CA ARG A 51 16.86 -0.62 12.28
C ARG A 51 16.06 -0.11 11.07
N VAL A 52 14.98 0.62 11.30
CA VAL A 52 14.11 1.17 10.26
C VAL A 52 13.94 2.69 10.45
N THR A 53 13.72 3.40 9.35
CA THR A 53 13.26 4.79 9.41
C THR A 53 11.74 4.79 9.41
N VAL A 54 11.12 5.46 10.37
CA VAL A 54 9.66 5.57 10.45
C VAL A 54 9.24 7.01 10.22
N ASN A 55 8.34 7.20 9.28
CA ASN A 55 7.68 8.47 9.02
C ASN A 55 6.17 8.32 9.29
N ILE A 56 5.65 9.15 10.18
CA ILE A 56 4.22 9.19 10.49
C ILE A 56 3.58 10.24 9.57
N SER A 57 3.07 9.78 8.43
CA SER A 57 2.40 10.61 7.43
C SER A 57 1.33 9.81 6.72
N ASP A 58 0.39 10.50 6.13
CA ASP A 58 -0.66 9.90 5.32
C ASP A 58 -0.20 9.76 3.86
N VAL A 59 -0.49 8.62 3.23
CA VAL A 59 -0.19 8.39 1.80
C VAL A 59 -0.94 9.34 0.87
N ARG A 60 -1.99 9.99 1.38
CA ARG A 60 -2.72 11.06 0.68
C ARG A 60 -1.94 12.39 0.63
N ASP A 61 -0.88 12.54 1.44
CA ASP A 61 -0.01 13.71 1.40
C ASP A 61 1.04 13.54 0.28
N PRO A 62 0.90 14.27 -0.84
CA PRO A 62 1.80 14.12 -1.98
C PRO A 62 3.21 14.68 -1.68
N PHE A 63 3.34 15.63 -0.75
CA PHE A 63 4.64 16.19 -0.39
C PHE A 63 5.45 15.17 0.42
N ALA A 64 4.86 14.59 1.46
CA ALA A 64 5.52 13.58 2.27
C ALA A 64 5.91 12.37 1.40
N THR A 65 5.00 11.87 0.57
CA THR A 65 5.24 10.72 -0.31
C THR A 65 6.38 11.01 -1.29
N ARG A 66 6.39 12.17 -1.92
CA ARG A 66 7.44 12.56 -2.88
C ARG A 66 8.82 12.67 -2.22
N GLU A 67 8.91 13.26 -1.03
CA GLU A 67 10.19 13.35 -0.31
C GLU A 67 10.73 11.99 0.10
N LEU A 68 9.86 11.08 0.56
CA LEU A 68 10.24 9.75 1.00
C LEU A 68 10.63 8.82 -0.16
N LEU A 69 10.22 9.11 -1.39
CA LEU A 69 10.57 8.33 -2.58
C LEU A 69 11.97 8.64 -3.12
N LYS A 70 12.61 9.75 -2.72
CA LYS A 70 13.94 10.11 -3.22
C LYS A 70 14.98 9.06 -2.84
N GLY A 71 15.63 8.48 -3.85
CA GLY A 71 16.66 7.46 -3.68
C GLY A 71 16.13 6.09 -3.24
N ILE A 72 14.83 5.84 -3.43
CA ILE A 72 14.21 4.54 -3.22
C ILE A 72 14.34 3.68 -4.48
N ASP A 73 14.71 2.42 -4.30
CA ASP A 73 14.86 1.43 -5.35
C ASP A 73 13.62 0.51 -5.45
N LEU A 74 12.92 0.32 -4.32
CA LEU A 74 11.81 -0.63 -4.20
C LEU A 74 10.70 -0.07 -3.31
N VAL A 75 9.48 -0.02 -3.85
CA VAL A 75 8.28 0.45 -3.14
C VAL A 75 7.32 -0.71 -2.93
N PHE A 76 7.02 -1.03 -1.67
CA PHE A 76 5.91 -1.91 -1.31
C PHE A 76 4.71 -1.05 -0.92
N ASN A 77 3.78 -0.94 -1.84
CA ASN A 77 2.59 -0.11 -1.68
C ASN A 77 1.46 -0.92 -1.03
N LEU A 78 1.44 -0.94 0.31
CA LEU A 78 0.55 -1.76 1.12
C LEU A 78 -0.51 -0.93 1.86
N ALA A 79 -0.38 0.41 1.89
CA ALA A 79 -1.36 1.27 2.53
C ALA A 79 -2.73 1.15 1.86
N GLY A 80 -3.76 1.03 2.66
CA GLY A 80 -5.13 0.95 2.17
C GLY A 80 -6.14 0.96 3.31
N GLN A 81 -7.33 1.43 3.01
CA GLN A 81 -8.51 1.15 3.80
C GLN A 81 -8.98 -0.27 3.47
N THR A 82 -9.24 -1.11 4.46
CA THR A 82 -9.46 -2.55 4.29
C THR A 82 -10.85 -3.03 4.68
N SER A 83 -11.68 -2.14 5.25
CA SER A 83 -13.02 -2.48 5.73
C SER A 83 -14.07 -2.31 4.63
N HIS A 84 -14.76 -3.39 4.30
CA HIS A 84 -15.92 -3.35 3.39
C HIS A 84 -17.06 -2.47 3.90
N ALA A 85 -17.40 -2.64 5.19
CA ALA A 85 -18.51 -1.92 5.82
C ALA A 85 -18.21 -0.41 5.79
N ASP A 86 -16.98 -0.01 6.15
CA ASP A 86 -16.60 1.40 6.17
C ASP A 86 -16.58 1.98 4.76
N SER A 87 -16.17 1.22 3.73
CA SER A 87 -16.20 1.69 2.34
C SER A 87 -17.60 2.01 1.83
N MET A 88 -18.62 1.33 2.37
CA MET A 88 -20.03 1.59 2.03
C MET A 88 -20.63 2.72 2.89
N THR A 89 -20.06 3.00 4.05
CA THR A 89 -20.50 4.08 4.95
C THR A 89 -19.82 5.40 4.62
N ASP A 90 -18.51 5.36 4.32
CA ASP A 90 -17.70 6.50 3.89
C ASP A 90 -16.94 6.17 2.60
N PRO A 91 -17.64 6.18 1.45
CA PRO A 91 -17.06 5.82 0.16
C PRO A 91 -15.98 6.80 -0.32
N PHE A 92 -16.04 8.06 0.11
CA PHE A 92 -15.07 9.08 -0.32
C PHE A 92 -13.70 8.89 0.35
N THR A 93 -13.67 8.54 1.62
CA THR A 93 -12.41 8.19 2.30
C THR A 93 -11.78 6.94 1.66
N ASP A 94 -12.58 5.93 1.31
CA ASP A 94 -12.07 4.75 0.60
C ASP A 94 -11.53 5.13 -0.80
N LEU A 95 -12.23 5.94 -1.56
CA LEU A 95 -11.79 6.45 -2.87
C LEU A 95 -10.46 7.22 -2.75
N ASP A 96 -10.34 8.11 -1.78
CA ASP A 96 -9.14 8.91 -1.56
C ASP A 96 -7.92 8.04 -1.23
N ILE A 97 -8.09 6.99 -0.42
CA ILE A 97 -6.98 6.11 -0.01
C ILE A 97 -6.68 5.04 -1.08
N ASN A 98 -7.71 4.33 -1.55
CA ASN A 98 -7.53 3.12 -2.36
C ASN A 98 -7.42 3.38 -3.88
N ALA A 99 -7.78 4.58 -4.35
CA ALA A 99 -7.64 4.94 -5.76
C ALA A 99 -6.81 6.22 -5.96
N LYS A 100 -7.22 7.34 -5.42
CA LYS A 100 -6.59 8.65 -5.68
C LYS A 100 -5.16 8.73 -5.11
N ALA A 101 -4.93 8.27 -3.88
CA ALA A 101 -3.58 8.22 -3.31
C ALA A 101 -2.66 7.28 -4.09
N GLN A 102 -3.20 6.20 -4.67
CA GLN A 102 -2.44 5.26 -5.50
C GLN A 102 -1.91 5.96 -6.77
N LEU A 103 -2.77 6.69 -7.46
CA LEU A 103 -2.37 7.48 -8.63
C LEU A 103 -1.35 8.56 -8.25
N SER A 104 -1.56 9.25 -7.12
CA SER A 104 -0.63 10.28 -6.62
C SER A 104 0.75 9.70 -6.30
N LEU A 105 0.82 8.52 -5.69
CA LEU A 105 2.08 7.81 -5.43
C LEU A 105 2.80 7.45 -6.74
N LEU A 106 2.09 6.91 -7.73
CA LEU A 106 2.69 6.55 -9.02
C LEU A 106 3.22 7.77 -9.77
N GLU A 107 2.50 8.91 -9.74
CA GLU A 107 2.98 10.17 -10.27
C GLU A 107 4.25 10.66 -9.55
N ALA A 108 4.31 10.50 -8.23
CA ALA A 108 5.51 10.84 -7.47
C ALA A 108 6.69 9.89 -7.82
N VAL A 109 6.45 8.59 -7.95
CA VAL A 109 7.47 7.61 -8.41
C VAL A 109 8.00 8.02 -9.78
N ARG A 110 7.12 8.27 -10.75
CA ARG A 110 7.50 8.69 -12.11
C ARG A 110 8.40 9.93 -12.11
N GLN A 111 8.19 10.86 -11.18
CA GLN A 111 8.91 12.14 -11.11
C GLN A 111 10.25 12.05 -10.39
N VAL A 112 10.36 11.28 -9.30
CA VAL A 112 11.55 11.33 -8.41
C VAL A 112 12.24 10.00 -8.19
N ALA A 113 11.64 8.89 -8.62
CA ALA A 113 12.21 7.54 -8.53
C ALA A 113 11.77 6.67 -9.74
N PRO A 114 12.00 7.12 -11.00
CA PRO A 114 11.46 6.45 -12.20
C PRO A 114 11.98 5.02 -12.42
N GLU A 115 13.11 4.67 -11.82
CA GLU A 115 13.69 3.32 -11.88
C GLU A 115 13.25 2.41 -10.73
N ALA A 116 12.45 2.92 -9.79
CA ALA A 116 12.00 2.12 -8.65
C ALA A 116 10.98 1.06 -9.07
N VAL A 117 11.19 -0.15 -8.59
CA VAL A 117 10.19 -1.22 -8.74
C VAL A 117 9.06 -1.01 -7.73
N VAL A 118 7.81 -1.04 -8.19
CA VAL A 118 6.64 -0.89 -7.32
C VAL A 118 5.86 -2.20 -7.24
N VAL A 119 5.65 -2.68 -6.00
CA VAL A 119 4.82 -3.84 -5.71
C VAL A 119 3.54 -3.36 -5.02
N PHE A 120 2.39 -3.60 -5.61
CA PHE A 120 1.08 -3.18 -5.10
C PHE A 120 0.32 -4.35 -4.46
N ALA A 121 -0.22 -4.13 -3.26
CA ALA A 121 -1.12 -5.09 -2.63
C ALA A 121 -2.57 -4.86 -3.09
N SER A 122 -3.06 -5.73 -3.96
CA SER A 122 -4.47 -5.78 -4.34
C SER A 122 -5.30 -6.55 -3.30
N THR A 123 -6.47 -7.06 -3.67
CA THR A 123 -7.39 -7.75 -2.76
C THR A 123 -8.22 -8.80 -3.49
N ARG A 124 -8.60 -9.88 -2.80
CA ARG A 124 -9.58 -10.85 -3.32
C ARG A 124 -10.96 -10.25 -3.63
N GLN A 125 -11.26 -9.09 -3.09
CA GLN A 125 -12.55 -8.40 -3.24
C GLN A 125 -12.82 -7.91 -4.66
N ILE A 126 -11.77 -7.80 -5.48
CA ILE A 126 -11.91 -7.50 -6.90
C ILE A 126 -12.75 -8.56 -7.65
N TYR A 127 -12.74 -9.80 -7.15
CA TYR A 127 -13.48 -10.92 -7.77
C TYR A 127 -14.96 -10.95 -7.36
N GLY A 128 -15.34 -10.30 -6.25
CA GLY A 128 -16.70 -10.29 -5.74
C GLY A 128 -17.19 -11.68 -5.31
N ARG A 129 -18.39 -12.09 -5.77
CA ARG A 129 -18.92 -13.43 -5.48
C ARG A 129 -18.24 -14.48 -6.35
N PRO A 130 -17.62 -15.51 -5.77
CA PRO A 130 -16.95 -16.56 -6.53
C PRO A 130 -17.92 -17.28 -7.49
N GLN A 131 -17.49 -17.44 -8.73
CA GLN A 131 -18.20 -18.24 -9.74
C GLN A 131 -17.71 -19.70 -9.76
N TYR A 132 -16.47 -19.91 -9.30
CA TYR A 132 -15.85 -21.21 -9.11
C TYR A 132 -14.80 -21.16 -7.99
N LEU A 133 -14.46 -22.32 -7.45
CA LEU A 133 -13.47 -22.50 -6.37
C LEU A 133 -12.49 -23.62 -6.74
N PRO A 134 -11.20 -23.48 -6.42
CA PRO A 134 -10.57 -22.28 -5.86
C PRO A 134 -10.58 -21.12 -6.86
N VAL A 135 -10.64 -19.87 -6.35
CA VAL A 135 -10.50 -18.67 -7.18
C VAL A 135 -9.04 -18.53 -7.58
N ASP A 136 -8.80 -18.24 -8.85
CA ASP A 136 -7.49 -17.96 -9.45
C ASP A 136 -7.49 -16.60 -10.17
N GLU A 137 -6.37 -16.23 -10.78
CA GLU A 137 -6.18 -14.97 -11.48
C GLU A 137 -7.00 -14.88 -12.80
N ALA A 138 -7.53 -15.99 -13.31
CA ALA A 138 -8.41 -16.01 -14.48
C ALA A 138 -9.88 -15.73 -14.12
N HIS A 139 -10.21 -15.67 -12.81
CA HIS A 139 -11.57 -15.41 -12.36
C HIS A 139 -12.02 -14.00 -12.79
N PRO A 140 -13.27 -13.83 -13.28
CA PRO A 140 -13.80 -12.53 -13.67
C PRO A 140 -13.75 -11.49 -12.53
N ILE A 141 -13.27 -10.28 -12.83
CA ILE A 141 -13.28 -9.14 -11.92
C ILE A 141 -14.69 -8.56 -11.86
N ARG A 142 -15.35 -8.69 -10.71
CA ARG A 142 -16.73 -8.22 -10.46
C ARG A 142 -16.90 -7.77 -9.01
N PRO A 143 -16.26 -6.67 -8.60
CA PRO A 143 -16.37 -6.15 -7.24
C PRO A 143 -17.82 -5.84 -6.87
N VAL A 144 -18.17 -6.00 -5.60
CA VAL A 144 -19.54 -5.83 -5.07
C VAL A 144 -19.65 -4.71 -4.03
N ASP A 145 -18.56 -3.99 -3.78
CA ASP A 145 -18.49 -2.86 -2.86
C ASP A 145 -17.50 -1.79 -3.37
N VAL A 146 -17.52 -0.63 -2.71
CA VAL A 146 -16.67 0.51 -3.09
C VAL A 146 -15.19 0.18 -2.92
N ASN A 147 -14.82 -0.56 -1.88
CA ASN A 147 -13.44 -0.98 -1.64
C ASN A 147 -12.90 -1.81 -2.81
N GLY A 148 -13.65 -2.81 -3.25
CA GLY A 148 -13.28 -3.64 -4.39
C GLY A 148 -13.14 -2.83 -5.68
N VAL A 149 -14.07 -1.89 -5.95
CA VAL A 149 -14.01 -1.01 -7.14
C VAL A 149 -12.76 -0.13 -7.09
N ASN A 150 -12.47 0.51 -5.97
CA ASN A 150 -11.31 1.38 -5.82
C ASN A 150 -9.99 0.60 -5.88
N LYS A 151 -9.95 -0.63 -5.38
CA LYS A 151 -8.77 -1.51 -5.50
C LYS A 151 -8.53 -1.96 -6.95
N VAL A 152 -9.59 -2.22 -7.72
CA VAL A 152 -9.47 -2.45 -9.18
C VAL A 152 -8.89 -1.22 -9.86
N ALA A 153 -9.36 -0.02 -9.55
CA ALA A 153 -8.82 1.21 -10.11
C ALA A 153 -7.34 1.37 -9.75
N GLY A 154 -6.97 1.15 -8.49
CA GLY A 154 -5.57 1.18 -8.04
C GLY A 154 -4.70 0.17 -8.79
N GLU A 155 -5.15 -1.06 -8.98
CA GLU A 155 -4.45 -2.09 -9.75
C GLU A 155 -4.24 -1.66 -11.21
N GLN A 156 -5.29 -1.14 -11.86
CA GLN A 156 -5.21 -0.66 -13.24
C GLN A 156 -4.24 0.51 -13.40
N PHE A 157 -4.17 1.43 -12.43
CA PHE A 157 -3.15 2.49 -12.45
C PHE A 157 -1.73 1.90 -12.38
N HIS A 158 -1.47 0.92 -11.50
CA HIS A 158 -0.15 0.30 -11.41
C HIS A 158 0.24 -0.42 -12.70
N LEU A 159 -0.71 -1.12 -13.35
CA LEU A 159 -0.47 -1.77 -14.65
C LEU A 159 -0.25 -0.76 -15.79
N LEU A 160 -0.89 0.41 -15.75
CA LEU A 160 -0.72 1.46 -16.75
C LEU A 160 0.64 2.15 -16.65
N TYR A 161 1.20 2.26 -15.44
CA TYR A 161 2.49 2.93 -15.18
C TYR A 161 3.71 2.00 -15.30
N HIS A 162 3.48 0.73 -15.62
CA HIS A 162 4.53 -0.30 -15.79
C HIS A 162 5.45 -0.05 -17.01
#